data_19aa936d7c93be5109ca0c14eec12aa1
#
_entry.id   19aa936d7c93be5109ca0c14eec12aa1
#
_cell.length_a   1.000
_cell.length_b   1.000
_cell.length_c   1.000
_cell.angle_alpha   90.00
_cell.angle_beta   90.00
_cell.angle_gamma   90.00
#
_symmetry.space_group_name_H-M   'P 1'
#
loop_
_entity.id
_entity.type
_entity.pdbx_description
1 polymer ?
#
loop_
_entity_poly.entity_id
_entity_poly.type
_entity_poly.pdbx_seq_one_letter_code
_entity_poly.pdbx_strand_id
1 'polypeptide(L)'
;EYNMALIKTIGVLTSGGDAPGMNAALRAVTRSAIFNGLRVKAIYRGFRGLLTGEIAEFKTQNVSNIIQQGGTIIKTARCQEFHTPEGRRIAYERLHEEEIDALIVIGGDGTLTGARIFASEFNFPIVGVPCTIDNDIYGTDSTVGYDTALNTILDAVDKIRDTASSHERLFFIEVMGRDAGFLALNGAIASGAEAAIIPETTTEVDQLAEFVKSGFRKSKNSSIVLV
;
A
#
# COMPACT_ATOMS: atom_id res chain seq x y z
N GLU A 1 -30.57 0.42 -9.31
CA GLU A 1 -30.56 1.90 -9.30
C GLU A 1 -30.20 2.34 -7.91
N TYR A 2 -28.98 2.85 -7.74
CA TYR A 2 -28.63 3.54 -6.50
C TYR A 2 -29.53 4.78 -6.43
N ASN A 3 -30.41 4.79 -5.43
CA ASN A 3 -31.08 6.02 -5.06
C ASN A 3 -29.97 6.97 -4.59
N MET A 4 -29.53 7.89 -5.44
CA MET A 4 -28.57 8.92 -5.09
C MET A 4 -29.22 9.90 -4.12
N ALA A 5 -29.50 9.41 -2.91
CA ALA A 5 -29.65 10.31 -1.78
C ALA A 5 -28.38 11.16 -1.78
N LEU A 6 -28.55 12.46 -1.78
CA LEU A 6 -27.46 13.42 -1.92
C LEU A 6 -26.38 13.13 -0.87
N ILE A 7 -25.24 12.54 -1.28
CA ILE A 7 -24.10 12.33 -0.38
C ILE A 7 -23.64 13.69 0.13
N LYS A 8 -23.62 13.87 1.43
CA LYS A 8 -23.24 15.12 2.10
C LYS A 8 -21.94 14.97 2.88
N THR A 9 -21.71 13.79 3.41
CA THR A 9 -20.55 13.51 4.27
C THR A 9 -19.85 12.25 3.80
N ILE A 10 -18.55 12.33 3.57
CA ILE A 10 -17.72 11.15 3.31
C ILE A 10 -16.82 10.85 4.51
N GLY A 11 -16.68 9.56 4.82
CA GLY A 11 -15.63 9.04 5.67
C GLY A 11 -14.40 8.71 4.84
N VAL A 12 -13.22 8.97 5.36
CA VAL A 12 -11.97 8.53 4.75
C VAL A 12 -11.12 7.79 5.77
N LEU A 13 -10.59 6.63 5.39
CA LEU A 13 -9.69 5.85 6.22
C LEU A 13 -8.51 5.29 5.43
N THR A 14 -7.40 5.06 6.15
CA THR A 14 -6.27 4.25 5.69
C THR A 14 -6.22 2.98 6.52
N SER A 15 -6.05 1.82 5.88
CA SER A 15 -6.03 0.53 6.58
C SER A 15 -5.01 -0.43 5.97
N GLY A 16 -4.57 -1.41 6.74
CA GLY A 16 -3.52 -2.35 6.35
C GLY A 16 -2.13 -1.84 6.69
N GLY A 17 -1.11 -2.21 5.91
CA GLY A 17 0.23 -1.63 5.98
C GLY A 17 0.23 -0.21 5.42
N ASP A 18 1.11 0.64 5.94
CA ASP A 18 1.33 1.95 5.35
C ASP A 18 2.17 1.83 4.07
N ALA A 19 1.95 2.76 3.15
CA ALA A 19 2.71 2.87 1.92
C ALA A 19 2.99 4.34 1.59
N PRO A 20 4.09 4.64 0.88
CA PRO A 20 4.34 5.99 0.38
C PRO A 20 3.15 6.49 -0.46
N GLY A 21 2.76 7.75 -0.27
CA GLY A 21 1.64 8.34 -1.00
C GLY A 21 0.28 8.24 -0.31
N MET A 22 0.11 7.50 0.79
CA MET A 22 -1.16 7.48 1.55
C MET A 22 -1.59 8.89 2.00
N ASN A 23 -0.66 9.71 2.49
CA ASN A 23 -0.97 11.09 2.85
C ASN A 23 -1.34 11.95 1.65
N ALA A 24 -0.72 11.75 0.50
CA ALA A 24 -1.08 12.45 -0.73
C ALA A 24 -2.49 12.08 -1.19
N ALA A 25 -2.85 10.79 -1.15
CA ALA A 25 -4.20 10.31 -1.45
C ALA A 25 -5.23 10.88 -0.46
N LEU A 26 -4.96 10.81 0.85
CA LEU A 26 -5.81 11.38 1.90
C LEU A 26 -6.06 12.88 1.66
N ARG A 27 -5.00 13.62 1.34
CA ARG A 27 -5.09 15.05 1.01
C ARG A 27 -5.94 15.30 -0.23
N ALA A 28 -5.72 14.52 -1.30
CA ALA A 28 -6.47 14.66 -2.54
C ALA A 28 -7.97 14.41 -2.30
N VAL A 29 -8.31 13.33 -1.63
CA VAL A 29 -9.70 12.99 -1.24
C VAL A 29 -10.33 14.11 -0.41
N THR A 30 -9.65 14.54 0.67
CA THR A 30 -10.18 15.58 1.56
C THR A 30 -10.41 16.90 0.84
N ARG A 31 -9.44 17.37 0.07
CA ARG A 31 -9.58 18.65 -0.63
C ARG A 31 -10.61 18.61 -1.76
N SER A 32 -10.64 17.53 -2.51
CA SER A 32 -11.61 17.34 -3.59
C SER A 32 -13.05 17.29 -3.06
N ALA A 33 -13.26 16.56 -1.96
CA ALA A 33 -14.57 16.48 -1.30
C ALA A 33 -15.04 17.86 -0.81
N ILE A 34 -14.20 18.60 -0.10
CA ILE A 34 -14.52 19.95 0.40
C ILE A 34 -14.79 20.91 -0.77
N PHE A 35 -14.00 20.85 -1.85
CA PHE A 35 -14.23 21.65 -3.04
C PHE A 35 -15.60 21.40 -3.68
N ASN A 36 -16.09 20.16 -3.61
CA ASN A 36 -17.42 19.77 -4.09
C ASN A 36 -18.54 19.96 -3.02
N GLY A 37 -18.28 20.66 -1.94
CA GLY A 37 -19.26 20.98 -0.91
C GLY A 37 -19.58 19.86 0.06
N LEU A 38 -18.78 18.78 0.09
CA LEU A 38 -18.96 17.67 1.03
C LEU A 38 -18.25 17.91 2.36
N ARG A 39 -18.82 17.40 3.44
CA ARG A 39 -18.10 17.26 4.72
C ARG A 39 -17.19 16.03 4.66
N VAL A 40 -16.06 16.08 5.34
CA VAL A 40 -15.09 14.98 5.41
C VAL A 40 -14.87 14.59 6.86
N LYS A 41 -15.04 13.32 7.17
CA LYS A 41 -14.70 12.73 8.46
C LYS A 41 -13.54 11.74 8.29
N ALA A 42 -12.40 12.03 8.92
CA ALA A 42 -11.27 11.13 8.96
C ALA A 42 -11.46 10.08 10.07
N ILE A 43 -11.29 8.82 9.72
CA ILE A 43 -11.40 7.68 10.61
C ILE A 43 -9.97 7.22 10.93
N TYR A 44 -9.53 7.45 12.17
CA TYR A 44 -8.19 7.08 12.60
C TYR A 44 -8.05 5.57 12.76
N ARG A 45 -6.86 5.02 12.49
CA ARG A 45 -6.55 3.60 12.63
C ARG A 45 -7.45 2.67 11.81
N GLY A 46 -7.95 3.14 10.68
CA GLY A 46 -8.69 2.32 9.72
C GLY A 46 -9.99 1.73 10.29
N PHE A 47 -10.28 0.48 9.93
CA PHE A 47 -11.50 -0.18 10.40
C PHE A 47 -11.58 -0.32 11.92
N ARG A 48 -10.44 -0.41 12.62
CA ARG A 48 -10.45 -0.42 14.08
C ARG A 48 -11.04 0.86 14.65
N GLY A 49 -10.57 2.00 14.17
CA GLY A 49 -11.08 3.28 14.63
C GLY A 49 -12.56 3.51 14.26
N LEU A 50 -13.02 2.90 13.16
CA LEU A 50 -14.44 2.90 12.83
C LEU A 50 -15.27 2.18 13.90
N LEU A 51 -14.80 1.02 14.39
CA LEU A 51 -15.47 0.30 15.47
C LEU A 51 -15.42 1.04 16.80
N THR A 52 -14.28 1.67 17.11
CA THR A 52 -14.06 2.35 18.42
C THR A 52 -14.54 3.81 18.42
N GLY A 53 -14.96 4.36 17.27
CA GLY A 53 -15.43 5.75 17.17
C GLY A 53 -14.30 6.79 17.17
N GLU A 54 -13.10 6.42 16.73
CA GLU A 54 -11.98 7.35 16.58
C GLU A 54 -12.12 8.18 15.29
N ILE A 55 -13.11 9.07 15.26
CA ILE A 55 -13.52 9.83 14.07
C ILE A 55 -13.45 11.32 14.36
N ALA A 56 -12.93 12.09 13.40
CA ALA A 56 -12.84 13.54 13.52
C ALA A 56 -13.18 14.23 12.19
N GLU A 57 -13.86 15.38 12.27
CA GLU A 57 -14.10 16.19 11.09
C GLU A 57 -12.80 16.82 10.58
N PHE A 58 -12.55 16.67 9.26
CA PHE A 58 -11.40 17.23 8.58
C PHE A 58 -11.76 18.46 7.77
N LYS A 59 -10.91 19.47 7.93
CA LYS A 59 -10.90 20.70 7.13
C LYS A 59 -9.64 20.73 6.25
N THR A 60 -9.57 21.67 5.33
CA THR A 60 -8.43 21.84 4.42
C THR A 60 -7.09 21.97 5.16
N GLN A 61 -7.08 22.59 6.35
CA GLN A 61 -5.89 22.76 7.17
C GLN A 61 -5.33 21.45 7.73
N ASN A 62 -6.20 20.47 8.04
CA ASN A 62 -5.78 19.19 8.62
C ASN A 62 -4.90 18.38 7.66
N VAL A 63 -4.98 18.65 6.36
CA VAL A 63 -4.20 17.97 5.32
C VAL A 63 -3.16 18.88 4.66
N SER A 64 -2.79 19.98 5.33
CA SER A 64 -1.77 20.90 4.83
C SER A 64 -0.37 20.30 5.02
N ASN A 65 0.51 20.47 4.01
CA ASN A 65 1.93 20.07 4.06
C ASN A 65 2.17 18.59 4.38
N ILE A 66 1.30 17.68 3.91
CA ILE A 66 1.45 16.24 4.13
C ILE A 66 1.78 15.44 2.86
N ILE A 67 1.79 16.06 1.68
CA ILE A 67 2.02 15.36 0.40
C ILE A 67 3.34 14.59 0.42
N GLN A 68 4.40 15.21 0.93
CA GLN A 68 5.75 14.66 0.95
C GLN A 68 6.03 13.78 2.19
N GLN A 69 5.07 13.66 3.12
CA GLN A 69 5.25 12.87 4.33
C GLN A 69 4.91 11.40 4.04
N GLY A 70 5.82 10.49 4.39
CA GLY A 70 5.57 9.04 4.37
C GLY A 70 4.58 8.61 5.45
N GLY A 71 4.17 7.34 5.39
CA GLY A 71 3.18 6.80 6.30
C GLY A 71 1.79 7.41 6.11
N THR A 72 1.00 7.48 7.19
CA THR A 72 -0.34 8.07 7.19
C THR A 72 -0.61 8.84 8.48
N ILE A 73 -1.04 10.10 8.37
CA ILE A 73 -1.32 10.97 9.54
C ILE A 73 -2.52 10.49 10.35
N ILE A 74 -3.47 9.80 9.73
CA ILE A 74 -4.64 9.21 10.40
C ILE A 74 -4.37 7.81 10.94
N LYS A 75 -3.12 7.33 10.82
CA LYS A 75 -2.66 6.02 11.30
C LYS A 75 -3.40 4.86 10.66
N THR A 76 -2.88 3.67 10.85
CA THR A 76 -3.47 2.40 10.43
C THR A 76 -3.37 1.38 11.56
N ALA A 77 -4.25 0.39 11.56
CA ALA A 77 -4.19 -0.75 12.47
C ALA A 77 -4.85 -1.97 11.84
N ARG A 78 -4.38 -3.16 12.23
CA ARG A 78 -5.09 -4.40 11.93
C ARG A 78 -6.34 -4.48 12.80
N CYS A 79 -7.46 -4.95 12.22
CA CYS A 79 -8.74 -5.10 12.92
C CYS A 79 -9.32 -6.48 12.62
N GLN A 80 -9.12 -7.41 13.55
CA GLN A 80 -9.64 -8.77 13.42
C GLN A 80 -11.16 -8.80 13.54
N GLU A 81 -11.71 -7.95 14.37
CA GLU A 81 -13.15 -7.83 14.60
C GLU A 81 -13.92 -7.48 13.33
N PHE A 82 -13.34 -6.71 12.42
CA PHE A 82 -13.98 -6.34 11.15
C PHE A 82 -14.14 -7.53 10.20
N HIS A 83 -13.40 -8.62 10.40
CA HIS A 83 -13.60 -9.86 9.64
C HIS A 83 -14.89 -10.60 10.03
N THR A 84 -15.49 -10.28 11.18
CA THR A 84 -16.74 -10.89 11.64
C THR A 84 -17.95 -10.09 11.16
N PRO A 85 -19.10 -10.75 10.90
CA PRO A 85 -20.34 -10.04 10.58
C PRO A 85 -20.76 -9.05 11.66
N GLU A 86 -20.54 -9.41 12.93
CA GLU A 86 -20.85 -8.55 14.08
C GLU A 86 -20.01 -7.28 14.09
N GLY A 87 -18.70 -7.38 13.88
CA GLY A 87 -17.83 -6.19 13.79
C GLY A 87 -18.24 -5.27 12.63
N ARG A 88 -18.59 -5.84 11.48
CA ARG A 88 -19.08 -5.05 10.35
C ARG A 88 -20.44 -4.38 10.64
N ARG A 89 -21.33 -5.06 11.39
CA ARG A 89 -22.59 -4.46 11.85
C ARG A 89 -22.35 -3.25 12.76
N ILE A 90 -21.43 -3.37 13.72
CA ILE A 90 -21.02 -2.26 14.59
C ILE A 90 -20.45 -1.09 13.77
N ALA A 91 -19.60 -1.40 12.77
CA ALA A 91 -19.06 -0.39 11.85
C ALA A 91 -20.17 0.34 11.08
N TYR A 92 -21.17 -0.39 10.59
CA TYR A 92 -22.31 0.19 9.88
C TYR A 92 -23.14 1.12 10.77
N GLU A 93 -23.46 0.68 11.98
CA GLU A 93 -24.16 1.51 12.98
C GLU A 93 -23.38 2.79 13.29
N ARG A 94 -22.05 2.69 13.46
CA ARG A 94 -21.18 3.84 13.71
C ARG A 94 -21.20 4.84 12.54
N LEU A 95 -21.20 4.37 11.29
CA LEU A 95 -21.30 5.27 10.13
C LEU A 95 -22.60 6.07 10.14
N HIS A 96 -23.73 5.44 10.53
CA HIS A 96 -25.00 6.12 10.67
C HIS A 96 -25.02 7.13 11.82
N GLU A 97 -24.50 6.76 13.00
CA GLU A 97 -24.37 7.66 14.15
C GLU A 97 -23.55 8.91 13.79
N GLU A 98 -22.51 8.72 12.97
CA GLU A 98 -21.62 9.79 12.53
C GLU A 98 -22.11 10.49 11.25
N GLU A 99 -23.32 10.22 10.78
CA GLU A 99 -23.88 10.80 9.55
C GLU A 99 -22.95 10.69 8.34
N ILE A 100 -22.25 9.57 8.19
CA ILE A 100 -21.36 9.30 7.05
C ILE A 100 -22.15 8.56 5.98
N ASP A 101 -22.24 9.15 4.80
CA ASP A 101 -23.06 8.64 3.69
C ASP A 101 -22.28 7.71 2.74
N ALA A 102 -20.95 7.84 2.69
CA ALA A 102 -20.09 7.04 1.85
C ALA A 102 -18.67 6.95 2.44
N LEU A 103 -17.91 5.91 2.07
CA LEU A 103 -16.51 5.72 2.49
C LEU A 103 -15.55 5.81 1.31
N ILE A 104 -14.40 6.45 1.55
CA ILE A 104 -13.20 6.31 0.73
C ILE A 104 -12.18 5.50 1.55
N VAL A 105 -11.79 4.35 1.03
CA VAL A 105 -10.91 3.41 1.71
C VAL A 105 -9.58 3.33 0.98
N ILE A 106 -8.50 3.71 1.66
CA ILE A 106 -7.14 3.73 1.09
C ILE A 106 -6.35 2.58 1.69
N GLY A 107 -5.89 1.63 0.86
CA GLY A 107 -5.12 0.49 1.36
C GLY A 107 -4.88 -0.61 0.34
N GLY A 108 -4.31 -1.71 0.80
CA GLY A 108 -3.96 -2.88 0.00
C GLY A 108 -5.12 -3.89 -0.16
N ASP A 109 -4.81 -5.06 -0.70
CA ASP A 109 -5.79 -6.10 -1.08
C ASP A 109 -6.74 -6.48 0.06
N GLY A 110 -6.22 -6.80 1.24
CA GLY A 110 -7.06 -7.18 2.39
C GLY A 110 -8.03 -6.06 2.81
N THR A 111 -7.61 -4.81 2.73
CA THR A 111 -8.43 -3.64 3.02
C THR A 111 -9.55 -3.47 2.01
N LEU A 112 -9.24 -3.57 0.72
CA LEU A 112 -10.23 -3.44 -0.36
C LEU A 112 -11.20 -4.64 -0.39
N THR A 113 -10.72 -5.84 -0.08
CA THR A 113 -11.57 -7.02 0.07
C THR A 113 -12.56 -6.85 1.23
N GLY A 114 -12.11 -6.38 2.39
CA GLY A 114 -12.99 -6.08 3.53
C GLY A 114 -14.03 -5.00 3.19
N ALA A 115 -13.61 -3.95 2.50
CA ALA A 115 -14.48 -2.88 2.02
C ALA A 115 -15.55 -3.40 1.05
N ARG A 116 -15.17 -4.28 0.11
CA ARG A 116 -16.09 -4.90 -0.84
C ARG A 116 -17.16 -5.77 -0.15
N ILE A 117 -16.73 -6.58 0.83
CA ILE A 117 -17.67 -7.40 1.62
C ILE A 117 -18.66 -6.50 2.34
N PHE A 118 -18.17 -5.48 3.04
CA PHE A 118 -18.99 -4.52 3.77
C PHE A 118 -19.98 -3.80 2.84
N ALA A 119 -19.52 -3.29 1.70
CA ALA A 119 -20.37 -2.64 0.71
C ALA A 119 -21.50 -3.55 0.24
N SER A 120 -21.23 -4.85 0.02
CA SER A 120 -22.23 -5.82 -0.42
C SER A 120 -23.22 -6.17 0.68
N GLU A 121 -22.77 -6.31 1.94
CA GLU A 121 -23.65 -6.66 3.08
C GLU A 121 -24.67 -5.55 3.41
N PHE A 122 -24.23 -4.30 3.36
CA PHE A 122 -25.04 -3.17 3.82
C PHE A 122 -25.52 -2.25 2.69
N ASN A 123 -25.22 -2.60 1.43
CA ASN A 123 -25.48 -1.72 0.27
C ASN A 123 -24.95 -0.29 0.50
N PHE A 124 -23.76 -0.18 1.10
CA PHE A 124 -23.15 1.08 1.50
C PHE A 124 -22.17 1.57 0.44
N PRO A 125 -22.22 2.84 -0.02
CA PRO A 125 -21.33 3.35 -1.05
C PRO A 125 -19.88 3.41 -0.57
N ILE A 126 -18.98 2.71 -1.29
CA ILE A 126 -17.54 2.72 -1.00
C ILE A 126 -16.74 2.87 -2.29
N VAL A 127 -15.69 3.67 -2.23
CA VAL A 127 -14.66 3.76 -3.25
C VAL A 127 -13.32 3.37 -2.65
N GLY A 128 -12.65 2.41 -3.27
CA GLY A 128 -11.30 1.96 -2.88
C GLY A 128 -10.21 2.72 -3.65
N VAL A 129 -9.16 3.09 -2.94
CA VAL A 129 -7.92 3.63 -3.53
C VAL A 129 -6.81 2.59 -3.31
N PRO A 130 -6.32 1.92 -4.37
CA PRO A 130 -5.27 0.92 -4.26
C PRO A 130 -3.96 1.54 -3.78
N CYS A 131 -3.53 1.20 -2.58
CA CYS A 131 -2.34 1.76 -1.94
C CYS A 131 -1.57 0.67 -1.19
N THR A 132 -0.48 0.22 -1.79
CA THR A 132 0.45 -0.80 -1.27
C THR A 132 1.74 -0.74 -2.07
N ILE A 133 2.85 -1.20 -1.49
CA ILE A 133 4.12 -1.33 -2.20
C ILE A 133 4.22 -2.65 -2.99
N ASP A 134 3.39 -3.64 -2.68
CA ASP A 134 3.50 -4.99 -3.24
C ASP A 134 3.02 -5.09 -4.70
N ASN A 135 2.21 -4.12 -5.15
CA ASN A 135 1.60 -4.05 -6.49
C ASN A 135 0.79 -5.29 -6.87
N ASP A 136 0.17 -5.93 -5.88
CA ASP A 136 -0.50 -7.24 -5.96
C ASP A 136 -2.03 -7.15 -6.12
N ILE A 137 -2.56 -5.96 -6.45
CA ILE A 137 -4.01 -5.74 -6.56
C ILE A 137 -4.46 -5.97 -7.99
N TYR A 138 -5.31 -6.97 -8.19
CA TYR A 138 -5.90 -7.28 -9.49
C TYR A 138 -6.73 -6.10 -10.02
N GLY A 139 -6.54 -5.78 -11.30
CA GLY A 139 -7.31 -4.72 -11.98
C GLY A 139 -6.70 -3.31 -11.86
N THR A 140 -5.50 -3.18 -11.30
CA THR A 140 -4.71 -1.95 -11.35
C THR A 140 -3.33 -2.20 -11.93
N ASP A 141 -2.82 -1.30 -12.75
CA ASP A 141 -1.48 -1.42 -13.36
C ASP A 141 -0.38 -1.05 -12.35
N SER A 142 -0.66 -0.07 -11.50
CA SER A 142 0.27 0.40 -10.48
C SER A 142 -0.48 0.90 -9.25
N THR A 143 -0.09 0.40 -8.09
CA THR A 143 -0.61 0.85 -6.81
C THR A 143 0.12 2.09 -6.32
N VAL A 144 -0.59 2.94 -5.55
CA VAL A 144 0.02 4.09 -4.88
C VAL A 144 1.05 3.57 -3.88
N GLY A 145 2.31 4.00 -4.03
CA GLY A 145 3.42 3.60 -3.17
C GLY A 145 4.44 2.67 -3.82
N TYR A 146 4.04 1.89 -4.82
CA TYR A 146 4.91 0.94 -5.51
C TYR A 146 6.13 1.61 -6.16
N ASP A 147 5.92 2.63 -6.98
CA ASP A 147 6.99 3.34 -7.69
C ASP A 147 7.99 3.99 -6.72
N THR A 148 7.51 4.58 -5.64
CA THR A 148 8.37 5.17 -4.60
C THR A 148 9.22 4.09 -3.91
N ALA A 149 8.64 2.93 -3.60
CA ALA A 149 9.37 1.81 -3.01
C ALA A 149 10.43 1.28 -3.97
N LEU A 150 10.11 1.15 -5.27
CA LEU A 150 11.06 0.75 -6.30
C LEU A 150 12.24 1.72 -6.40
N ASN A 151 11.99 3.03 -6.43
CA ASN A 151 13.07 4.04 -6.44
C ASN A 151 13.95 3.97 -5.18
N THR A 152 13.38 3.67 -4.02
CA THR A 152 14.13 3.46 -2.78
C THR A 152 15.05 2.25 -2.88
N ILE A 153 14.57 1.16 -3.49
CA ILE A 153 15.39 -0.03 -3.77
C ILE A 153 16.56 0.32 -4.69
N LEU A 154 16.31 1.05 -5.78
CA LEU A 154 17.35 1.44 -6.72
C LEU A 154 18.45 2.28 -6.05
N ASP A 155 18.06 3.28 -5.26
CA ASP A 155 19.02 4.11 -4.51
C ASP A 155 19.86 3.27 -3.52
N ALA A 156 19.26 2.30 -2.87
CA ALA A 156 19.97 1.39 -1.97
C ALA A 156 20.92 0.44 -2.73
N VAL A 157 20.46 -0.14 -3.83
CA VAL A 157 21.28 -1.05 -4.66
C VAL A 157 22.48 -0.32 -5.25
N ASP A 158 22.33 0.89 -5.72
CA ASP A 158 23.44 1.69 -6.28
C ASP A 158 24.53 1.92 -5.21
N LYS A 159 24.16 2.26 -3.99
CA LYS A 159 25.12 2.42 -2.87
C LYS A 159 25.82 1.12 -2.51
N ILE A 160 25.11 -0.01 -2.56
CA ILE A 160 25.69 -1.33 -2.30
C ILE A 160 26.63 -1.74 -3.43
N ARG A 161 26.33 -1.37 -4.67
CA ARG A 161 27.13 -1.69 -5.85
C ARG A 161 28.54 -1.12 -5.76
N ASP A 162 28.70 0.09 -5.25
CA ASP A 162 30.00 0.73 -5.05
C ASP A 162 30.91 -0.10 -4.16
N THR A 163 30.37 -0.60 -3.05
CA THR A 163 31.16 -1.44 -2.13
C THR A 163 31.30 -2.88 -2.65
N ALA A 164 30.30 -3.41 -3.35
CA ALA A 164 30.38 -4.75 -3.95
C ALA A 164 31.55 -4.84 -4.95
N SER A 165 31.67 -3.87 -5.84
CA SER A 165 32.75 -3.80 -6.85
C SER A 165 34.11 -3.61 -6.23
N SER A 166 34.21 -2.86 -5.13
CA SER A 166 35.47 -2.60 -4.45
C SER A 166 36.06 -3.82 -3.70
N HIS A 167 35.21 -4.78 -3.32
CA HIS A 167 35.58 -5.90 -2.46
C HIS A 167 35.35 -7.28 -3.08
N GLU A 168 35.00 -7.35 -4.35
CA GLU A 168 34.74 -8.61 -5.08
C GLU A 168 33.71 -9.51 -4.35
N ARG A 169 32.58 -8.93 -3.94
CA ARG A 169 31.58 -9.60 -3.09
C ARG A 169 30.31 -9.92 -3.83
N LEU A 170 29.64 -10.98 -3.39
CA LEU A 170 28.26 -11.30 -3.69
C LEU A 170 27.37 -10.73 -2.59
N PHE A 171 26.34 -9.97 -2.99
CA PHE A 171 25.30 -9.47 -2.10
C PHE A 171 23.95 -10.06 -2.46
N PHE A 172 23.24 -10.55 -1.45
CA PHE A 172 21.81 -10.81 -1.50
C PHE A 172 21.11 -9.63 -0.83
N ILE A 173 20.23 -8.96 -1.56
CA ILE A 173 19.47 -7.81 -1.08
C ILE A 173 18.03 -8.23 -0.98
N GLU A 174 17.57 -8.46 0.25
CA GLU A 174 16.18 -8.75 0.55
C GLU A 174 15.35 -7.48 0.41
N VAL A 175 14.27 -7.56 -0.36
CA VAL A 175 13.29 -6.48 -0.52
C VAL A 175 11.92 -6.96 -0.06
N MET A 176 11.03 -6.01 0.22
CA MET A 176 9.65 -6.36 0.52
C MET A 176 8.90 -6.75 -0.76
N GLY A 177 7.67 -7.24 -0.63
CA GLY A 177 6.82 -7.65 -1.76
C GLY A 177 5.88 -8.80 -1.35
N ARG A 178 6.11 -9.39 -0.18
CA ARG A 178 5.33 -10.49 0.38
C ARG A 178 5.26 -11.68 -0.58
N ASP A 179 4.05 -12.02 -1.09
CA ASP A 179 3.83 -13.14 -2.01
C ASP A 179 3.94 -12.72 -3.49
N ALA A 180 4.34 -11.46 -3.77
CA ALA A 180 4.46 -10.89 -5.09
C ALA A 180 5.88 -10.36 -5.36
N GLY A 181 6.53 -10.88 -6.39
CA GLY A 181 7.90 -10.58 -6.75
C GLY A 181 8.12 -9.30 -7.56
N PHE A 182 7.13 -8.41 -7.67
CA PHE A 182 7.22 -7.20 -8.50
C PHE A 182 8.37 -6.28 -8.11
N LEU A 183 8.58 -6.05 -6.80
CA LEU A 183 9.67 -5.18 -6.32
C LEU A 183 11.04 -5.81 -6.60
N ALA A 184 11.21 -7.11 -6.31
CA ALA A 184 12.47 -7.81 -6.55
C ALA A 184 12.80 -7.87 -8.05
N LEU A 185 11.82 -8.24 -8.88
CA LEU A 185 12.03 -8.38 -10.33
C LEU A 185 12.32 -7.04 -10.99
N ASN A 186 11.46 -6.04 -10.78
CA ASN A 186 11.63 -4.73 -11.42
C ASN A 186 12.83 -3.97 -10.83
N GLY A 187 13.10 -4.15 -9.54
CA GLY A 187 14.31 -3.65 -8.90
C GLY A 187 15.58 -4.24 -9.48
N ALA A 188 15.61 -5.55 -9.73
CA ALA A 188 16.75 -6.22 -10.37
C ALA A 188 16.97 -5.73 -11.81
N ILE A 189 15.90 -5.64 -12.60
CA ILE A 189 15.98 -5.16 -14.00
C ILE A 189 16.48 -3.72 -14.03
N ALA A 190 15.88 -2.83 -13.24
CA ALA A 190 16.18 -1.41 -13.27
C ALA A 190 17.56 -1.07 -12.69
N SER A 191 18.02 -1.81 -11.67
CA SER A 191 19.36 -1.65 -11.10
C SER A 191 20.47 -2.38 -11.87
N GLY A 192 20.12 -3.28 -12.83
CA GLY A 192 21.08 -4.13 -13.49
C GLY A 192 21.70 -5.17 -12.55
N ALA A 193 20.97 -5.67 -11.58
CA ALA A 193 21.38 -6.80 -10.76
C ALA A 193 21.47 -8.07 -11.60
N GLU A 194 22.30 -9.02 -11.17
CA GLU A 194 22.60 -10.23 -11.93
C GLU A 194 21.45 -11.23 -11.91
N ALA A 195 20.66 -11.25 -10.82
CA ALA A 195 19.50 -12.13 -10.69
C ALA A 195 18.43 -11.53 -9.77
N ALA A 196 17.20 -12.01 -9.94
CA ALA A 196 16.10 -11.85 -8.99
C ALA A 196 15.58 -13.22 -8.56
N ILE A 197 15.31 -13.40 -7.29
CA ILE A 197 14.59 -14.54 -6.74
C ILE A 197 13.21 -14.03 -6.34
N ILE A 198 12.17 -14.63 -6.93
CA ILE A 198 10.78 -14.18 -6.76
C ILE A 198 9.90 -15.35 -6.30
N PRO A 199 8.87 -15.09 -5.49
CA PRO A 199 8.00 -16.16 -4.95
C PRO A 199 7.21 -16.91 -6.02
N GLU A 200 6.99 -16.33 -7.19
CA GLU A 200 6.23 -16.94 -8.29
C GLU A 200 7.00 -18.08 -8.99
N THR A 201 8.32 -18.21 -8.76
CA THR A 201 9.16 -19.23 -9.39
C THR A 201 9.96 -20.00 -8.36
N THR A 202 10.05 -21.33 -8.57
CA THR A 202 10.96 -22.15 -7.76
C THR A 202 12.40 -21.91 -8.21
N THR A 203 13.25 -21.46 -7.31
CA THR A 203 14.69 -21.29 -7.58
C THR A 203 15.47 -22.37 -6.86
N GLU A 204 16.10 -23.27 -7.62
CA GLU A 204 16.98 -24.27 -7.07
C GLU A 204 18.33 -23.65 -6.69
N VAL A 205 18.78 -23.89 -5.46
CA VAL A 205 20.02 -23.28 -4.92
C VAL A 205 21.24 -23.60 -5.78
N ASP A 206 21.32 -24.83 -6.30
CA ASP A 206 22.44 -25.26 -7.15
C ASP A 206 22.46 -24.50 -8.48
N GLN A 207 21.31 -24.26 -9.09
CA GLN A 207 21.21 -23.46 -10.33
C GLN A 207 21.62 -22.02 -10.09
N LEU A 208 21.19 -21.42 -8.99
CA LEU A 208 21.58 -20.05 -8.61
C LEU A 208 23.10 -19.99 -8.37
N ALA A 209 23.66 -20.97 -7.66
CA ALA A 209 25.09 -21.04 -7.39
C ALA A 209 25.92 -21.16 -8.69
N GLU A 210 25.49 -22.01 -9.63
CA GLU A 210 26.16 -22.14 -10.93
C GLU A 210 26.04 -20.84 -11.76
N PHE A 211 24.88 -20.18 -11.74
CA PHE A 211 24.69 -18.89 -12.42
C PHE A 211 25.65 -17.83 -11.88
N VAL A 212 25.73 -17.66 -10.58
CA VAL A 212 26.62 -16.70 -9.92
C VAL A 212 28.09 -17.04 -10.22
N LYS A 213 28.51 -18.30 -10.07
CA LYS A 213 29.88 -18.75 -10.40
C LYS A 213 30.24 -18.47 -11.87
N SER A 214 29.28 -18.62 -12.79
CA SER A 214 29.52 -18.35 -14.21
C SER A 214 29.78 -16.87 -14.49
N GLY A 215 29.17 -15.97 -13.72
CA GLY A 215 29.39 -14.53 -13.76
C GLY A 215 30.82 -14.17 -13.35
N PHE A 216 31.31 -14.70 -12.24
CA PHE A 216 32.70 -14.49 -11.78
C PHE A 216 33.74 -15.00 -12.79
N ARG A 217 33.46 -16.13 -13.46
CA ARG A 217 34.37 -16.66 -14.53
C ARG A 217 34.45 -15.74 -15.75
N LYS A 218 33.50 -14.84 -15.97
CA LYS A 218 33.46 -13.87 -17.10
C LYS A 218 34.02 -12.50 -16.73
N SER A 219 34.93 -12.42 -15.74
CA SER A 219 35.57 -11.19 -15.28
C SER A 219 34.65 -10.20 -14.56
N LYS A 220 33.51 -10.62 -14.06
CA LYS A 220 32.71 -9.84 -13.11
C LYS A 220 33.24 -10.09 -11.70
N ASN A 221 33.69 -9.03 -11.04
CA ASN A 221 34.28 -9.12 -9.71
C ASN A 221 33.25 -9.00 -8.57
N SER A 222 31.98 -8.71 -8.90
CA SER A 222 30.91 -8.58 -7.91
C SER A 222 29.59 -9.05 -8.50
N SER A 223 28.67 -9.46 -7.65
CA SER A 223 27.31 -9.82 -8.05
C SER A 223 26.29 -9.36 -7.01
N ILE A 224 25.15 -8.89 -7.49
CA ILE A 224 23.99 -8.50 -6.70
C ILE A 224 22.80 -9.35 -7.10
N VAL A 225 22.15 -9.95 -6.11
CA VAL A 225 20.91 -10.72 -6.29
C VAL A 225 19.84 -10.06 -5.43
N LEU A 226 18.71 -9.68 -6.02
CA LEU A 226 17.52 -9.24 -5.27
C LEU A 226 16.65 -10.44 -4.93
N VAL A 227 16.09 -10.42 -3.71
CA VAL A 227 15.24 -11.51 -3.19
C VAL A 227 13.94 -10.94 -2.63
#